data_9ba30039895b1c1519806a6b0f91faed
#
_entry.id   9ba30039895b1c1519806a6b0f91faed
#
_cell.length_a   1.000
_cell.length_b   1.000
_cell.length_c   1.000
_cell.angle_alpha   90.00
_cell.angle_beta   90.00
_cell.angle_gamma   90.00
#
_symmetry.space_group_name_H-M   'P 1'
#
loop_
_entity.id
_entity.type
_entity.pdbx_description
1 polymer ?
#
loop_
_entity_poly.entity_id
_entity_poly.type
_entity_poly.pdbx_seq_one_letter_code
_entity_poly.pdbx_strand_id
1 'polypeptide(L)'
;GMGAGTNSAAQHSETLYSIFSHFPGLKCVVPSNPYNAKGLFISAIRDNDPVIIFNNRQLMGFRGEPHVPEKPYQIPIGEADVIEEGTDITLIGIGYTTSLCRQAAKELNSQGYSAEIIDLLSVSPMDNETILRSVKKTRKIVIVDEDYPRCSVASDISALVAEEAFDYLDAPPRRVTSPHTPV
;
A
#
# COMPACT_ATOMS: atom_id res chain seq x y z
N GLY A 1 8.88 -13.56 0.73
CA GLY A 1 8.84 -12.66 1.88
C GLY A 1 9.69 -11.44 1.58
N MET A 2 9.35 -10.31 2.16
CA MET A 2 10.03 -9.02 2.00
C MET A 2 10.01 -8.26 3.33
N GLY A 3 10.65 -7.10 3.38
CA GLY A 3 10.61 -6.15 4.48
C GLY A 3 11.91 -6.09 5.30
N ALA A 4 12.50 -4.89 5.34
CA ALA A 4 13.80 -4.63 5.95
C ALA A 4 13.83 -4.80 7.47
N GLY A 5 12.69 -4.66 8.13
CA GLY A 5 12.60 -4.65 9.60
C GLY A 5 12.99 -5.93 10.32
N THR A 6 13.27 -7.01 9.58
CA THR A 6 13.74 -8.28 10.18
C THR A 6 15.26 -8.45 10.14
N ASN A 7 15.99 -7.51 9.54
CA ASN A 7 17.47 -7.53 9.43
C ASN A 7 18.02 -8.89 8.96
N SER A 8 17.42 -9.46 7.91
CA SER A 8 17.73 -10.82 7.44
C SER A 8 18.60 -10.81 6.18
N ALA A 9 19.43 -9.80 5.98
CA ALA A 9 20.23 -9.50 4.80
C ALA A 9 19.40 -9.26 3.53
N ALA A 10 20.02 -8.78 2.46
CA ALA A 10 19.36 -8.30 1.25
C ALA A 10 18.39 -9.34 0.63
N GLN A 11 18.82 -10.60 0.51
CA GLN A 11 18.00 -11.66 -0.10
C GLN A 11 16.68 -11.96 0.63
N HIS A 12 16.49 -11.44 1.84
CA HIS A 12 15.27 -11.66 2.63
C HIS A 12 14.59 -10.37 3.11
N SER A 13 15.18 -9.22 2.83
CA SER A 13 14.72 -7.93 3.34
C SER A 13 14.34 -6.94 2.25
N GLU A 14 14.79 -7.16 1.01
CA GLU A 14 14.45 -6.28 -0.10
C GLU A 14 12.97 -6.36 -0.45
N THR A 15 12.43 -5.22 -0.88
CA THR A 15 11.09 -5.08 -1.41
C THR A 15 11.18 -5.07 -2.93
N LEU A 16 10.50 -6.01 -3.60
CA LEU A 16 10.70 -6.28 -5.02
C LEU A 16 9.41 -6.16 -5.86
N TYR A 17 8.29 -5.74 -5.29
CA TYR A 17 7.03 -5.69 -6.05
C TYR A 17 7.08 -4.73 -7.23
N SER A 18 7.84 -3.64 -7.17
CA SER A 18 7.99 -2.70 -8.28
C SER A 18 8.62 -3.36 -9.52
N ILE A 19 9.55 -4.30 -9.33
CA ILE A 19 10.15 -5.05 -10.45
C ILE A 19 9.08 -5.91 -11.14
N PHE A 20 8.27 -6.62 -10.37
CA PHE A 20 7.28 -7.54 -10.93
C PHE A 20 6.05 -6.81 -11.48
N SER A 21 5.64 -5.70 -10.87
CA SER A 21 4.53 -4.88 -11.38
C SER A 21 4.85 -4.21 -12.72
N HIS A 22 6.14 -4.10 -13.07
CA HIS A 22 6.58 -3.59 -14.37
C HIS A 22 6.18 -4.49 -15.56
N PHE A 23 5.95 -5.79 -15.33
CA PHE A 23 5.61 -6.73 -16.40
C PHE A 23 4.11 -6.81 -16.64
N PRO A 24 3.61 -6.39 -17.83
CA PRO A 24 2.20 -6.54 -18.19
C PRO A 24 1.75 -8.00 -18.09
N GLY A 25 0.55 -8.22 -17.53
CA GLY A 25 -0.02 -9.56 -17.36
C GLY A 25 0.31 -10.23 -16.04
N LEU A 26 1.24 -9.68 -15.23
CA LEU A 26 1.43 -10.09 -13.85
C LEU A 26 0.57 -9.26 -12.91
N LYS A 27 -0.17 -9.94 -12.03
CA LYS A 27 -0.85 -9.29 -10.91
C LYS A 27 0.02 -9.36 -9.66
N CYS A 28 0.10 -8.26 -8.91
CA CYS A 28 0.94 -8.13 -7.74
C CYS A 28 0.12 -7.59 -6.56
N VAL A 29 0.02 -8.36 -5.47
CA VAL A 29 -0.73 -7.99 -4.28
C VAL A 29 0.14 -7.99 -3.03
N VAL A 30 -0.15 -7.06 -2.11
CA VAL A 30 0.66 -6.82 -0.91
C VAL A 30 -0.28 -6.71 0.30
N PRO A 31 -0.65 -7.82 0.94
CA PRO A 31 -1.54 -7.78 2.09
C PRO A 31 -0.90 -7.05 3.27
N SER A 32 -1.70 -6.27 4.00
CA SER A 32 -1.29 -5.48 5.16
C SER A 32 -1.59 -6.12 6.52
N ASN A 33 -2.42 -7.16 6.54
CA ASN A 33 -2.85 -7.86 7.75
C ASN A 33 -3.33 -9.28 7.42
N PRO A 34 -3.57 -10.16 8.42
CA PRO A 34 -4.01 -11.55 8.19
C PRO A 34 -5.37 -11.69 7.46
N TYR A 35 -6.30 -10.76 7.69
CA TYR A 35 -7.58 -10.74 6.99
C TYR A 35 -7.34 -10.54 5.48
N ASN A 36 -6.59 -9.50 5.12
CA ASN A 36 -6.27 -9.21 3.73
C ASN A 36 -5.45 -10.34 3.10
N ALA A 37 -4.51 -10.92 3.85
CA ALA A 37 -3.73 -12.05 3.37
C ALA A 37 -4.63 -13.22 2.97
N LYS A 38 -5.53 -13.67 3.85
CA LYS A 38 -6.45 -14.77 3.55
C LYS A 38 -7.32 -14.48 2.33
N GLY A 39 -7.94 -13.31 2.27
CA GLY A 39 -8.84 -12.93 1.18
C GLY A 39 -8.11 -12.85 -0.16
N LEU A 40 -6.95 -12.20 -0.21
CA LEU A 40 -6.13 -12.07 -1.41
C LEU A 40 -5.53 -13.40 -1.87
N PHE A 41 -5.10 -14.28 -0.95
CA PHE A 41 -4.65 -15.64 -1.32
C PHE A 41 -5.76 -16.44 -1.99
N ILE A 42 -6.99 -16.39 -1.46
CA ILE A 42 -8.12 -17.08 -2.06
C ILE A 42 -8.45 -16.49 -3.43
N SER A 43 -8.40 -15.16 -3.58
CA SER A 43 -8.59 -14.49 -4.87
C SER A 43 -7.51 -14.90 -5.87
N ALA A 44 -6.24 -14.89 -5.45
CA ALA A 44 -5.11 -15.27 -6.30
C ALA A 44 -5.18 -16.72 -6.80
N ILE A 45 -5.59 -17.67 -5.94
CA ILE A 45 -5.75 -19.08 -6.34
C ILE A 45 -6.88 -19.26 -7.37
N ARG A 46 -7.88 -18.39 -7.35
CA ARG A 46 -9.05 -18.46 -8.25
C ARG A 46 -8.91 -17.58 -9.47
N ASP A 47 -7.85 -16.77 -9.56
CA ASP A 47 -7.59 -15.94 -10.72
C ASP A 47 -7.08 -16.77 -11.90
N ASN A 48 -7.40 -16.35 -13.12
CA ASN A 48 -6.93 -17.01 -14.33
C ASN A 48 -5.54 -16.54 -14.77
N ASP A 49 -5.08 -15.42 -14.22
CA ASP A 49 -3.78 -14.82 -14.52
C ASP A 49 -2.77 -15.13 -13.40
N PRO A 50 -1.47 -15.07 -13.69
CA PRO A 50 -0.45 -15.22 -12.65
C PRO A 50 -0.54 -14.09 -11.60
N VAL A 51 -0.62 -14.48 -10.33
CA VAL A 51 -0.65 -13.52 -9.20
C VAL A 51 0.56 -13.76 -8.29
N ILE A 52 1.32 -12.70 -8.05
CA ILE A 52 2.44 -12.72 -7.11
C ILE A 52 1.99 -12.04 -5.81
N ILE A 53 2.13 -12.77 -4.69
CA ILE A 53 1.75 -12.26 -3.37
C ILE A 53 3.02 -11.93 -2.58
N PHE A 54 3.16 -10.65 -2.21
CA PHE A 54 4.30 -10.14 -1.46
C PHE A 54 3.95 -10.08 0.04
N ASN A 55 4.43 -11.04 0.81
CA ASN A 55 4.22 -11.07 2.24
C ASN A 55 5.36 -10.36 2.97
N ASN A 56 5.02 -9.32 3.76
CA ASN A 56 5.97 -8.67 4.63
C ASN A 56 6.26 -9.56 5.85
N ARG A 57 7.53 -9.76 6.15
CA ARG A 57 7.97 -10.63 7.26
C ARG A 57 7.60 -10.07 8.63
N GLN A 58 7.50 -8.75 8.79
CA GLN A 58 7.07 -8.13 10.03
C GLN A 58 5.60 -8.41 10.35
N LEU A 59 4.79 -8.71 9.33
CA LEU A 59 3.39 -9.11 9.50
C LEU A 59 3.22 -10.60 9.80
N MET A 60 4.28 -11.41 9.68
CA MET A 60 4.23 -12.82 10.06
C MET A 60 4.13 -12.94 11.58
N GLY A 61 3.06 -13.59 12.05
CA GLY A 61 2.76 -13.69 13.47
C GLY A 61 2.00 -12.49 14.05
N PHE A 62 1.62 -11.52 13.19
CA PHE A 62 0.73 -10.45 13.61
C PHE A 62 -0.57 -11.02 14.19
N ARG A 63 -0.91 -10.54 15.40
CA ARG A 63 -2.15 -10.90 16.11
C ARG A 63 -2.90 -9.62 16.39
N GLY A 64 -4.01 -9.43 15.74
CA GLY A 64 -4.80 -8.20 15.90
C GLY A 64 -6.01 -8.16 14.98
N GLU A 65 -6.66 -7.03 14.97
CA GLU A 65 -7.80 -6.74 14.11
C GLU A 65 -7.35 -6.44 12.65
N PRO A 66 -8.21 -6.76 11.66
CA PRO A 66 -9.53 -7.36 11.84
C PRO A 66 -9.48 -8.87 12.10
N HIS A 67 -10.52 -9.40 12.77
CA HIS A 67 -10.69 -10.84 12.98
C HIS A 67 -10.78 -11.59 11.64
N VAL A 68 -10.07 -12.71 11.53
CA VAL A 68 -10.07 -13.54 10.32
C VAL A 68 -11.19 -14.58 10.41
N PRO A 69 -12.27 -14.48 9.60
CA PRO A 69 -13.35 -15.46 9.60
C PRO A 69 -12.87 -16.86 9.22
N GLU A 70 -13.46 -17.91 9.77
CA GLU A 70 -13.18 -19.28 9.37
C GLU A 70 -13.61 -19.56 7.92
N LYS A 71 -14.78 -19.05 7.53
CA LYS A 71 -15.33 -19.23 6.17
C LYS A 71 -14.41 -18.58 5.12
N PRO A 72 -14.30 -19.17 3.92
CA PRO A 72 -13.62 -18.56 2.80
C PRO A 72 -14.30 -17.25 2.38
N TYR A 73 -13.51 -16.25 2.04
CA TYR A 73 -13.93 -14.99 1.41
C TYR A 73 -12.85 -14.51 0.45
N GLN A 74 -13.23 -13.66 -0.48
CA GLN A 74 -12.32 -13.08 -1.45
C GLN A 74 -12.21 -11.57 -1.22
N ILE A 75 -11.03 -11.02 -1.49
CA ILE A 75 -10.82 -9.59 -1.64
C ILE A 75 -10.48 -9.39 -3.11
N PRO A 76 -11.18 -8.47 -3.81
CA PRO A 76 -10.90 -8.21 -5.22
C PRO A 76 -9.47 -7.73 -5.43
N ILE A 77 -8.82 -8.26 -6.47
CA ILE A 77 -7.50 -7.79 -6.89
C ILE A 77 -7.68 -6.54 -7.75
N GLY A 78 -6.95 -5.48 -7.43
CA GLY A 78 -7.06 -4.20 -8.12
C GLY A 78 -7.98 -3.19 -7.42
N GLU A 79 -8.50 -3.52 -6.25
CA GLU A 79 -9.26 -2.61 -5.39
C GLU A 79 -8.45 -2.28 -4.13
N ALA A 80 -8.38 -0.99 -3.79
CA ALA A 80 -7.80 -0.49 -2.55
C ALA A 80 -8.87 -0.34 -1.48
N ASP A 81 -8.47 -0.38 -0.22
CA ASP A 81 -9.38 -0.21 0.92
C ASP A 81 -9.16 1.15 1.59
N VAL A 82 -10.20 1.97 1.70
CA VAL A 82 -10.19 3.20 2.50
C VAL A 82 -10.49 2.81 3.94
N ILE A 83 -9.45 2.57 4.71
CA ILE A 83 -9.55 2.03 6.08
C ILE A 83 -9.82 3.09 7.15
N GLU A 84 -9.67 4.35 6.81
CA GLU A 84 -10.02 5.52 7.64
C GLU A 84 -10.39 6.69 6.72
N GLU A 85 -11.56 7.26 6.90
CA GLU A 85 -12.00 8.44 6.15
C GLU A 85 -11.39 9.70 6.74
N GLY A 86 -11.01 10.65 5.86
CA GLY A 86 -10.43 11.93 6.25
C GLY A 86 -10.63 13.01 5.21
N THR A 87 -10.29 14.26 5.58
CA THR A 87 -10.53 15.44 4.74
C THR A 87 -9.30 16.31 4.50
N ASP A 88 -8.22 16.16 5.28
CA ASP A 88 -7.09 17.11 5.25
C ASP A 88 -5.87 16.57 4.54
N ILE A 89 -5.67 15.25 4.53
CA ILE A 89 -4.51 14.60 3.91
C ILE A 89 -4.81 13.14 3.59
N THR A 90 -4.35 12.66 2.45
CA THR A 90 -4.34 11.23 2.09
C THR A 90 -3.01 10.61 2.48
N LEU A 91 -3.07 9.50 3.22
CA LEU A 91 -1.93 8.63 3.52
C LEU A 91 -2.14 7.29 2.79
N ILE A 92 -1.21 6.94 1.90
CA ILE A 92 -1.25 5.63 1.22
C ILE A 92 -0.20 4.72 1.86
N GLY A 93 -0.63 3.56 2.34
CA GLY A 93 0.23 2.50 2.83
C GLY A 93 0.23 1.29 1.90
N ILE A 94 1.37 0.57 1.84
CA ILE A 94 1.54 -0.65 1.05
C ILE A 94 2.04 -1.77 1.99
N GLY A 95 1.18 -2.73 2.27
CA GLY A 95 1.51 -3.82 3.18
C GLY A 95 1.79 -3.32 4.61
N TYR A 96 2.99 -3.59 5.15
CA TYR A 96 3.34 -3.18 6.51
C TYR A 96 3.22 -1.68 6.75
N THR A 97 3.54 -0.84 5.76
CA THR A 97 3.51 0.61 5.94
C THR A 97 2.11 1.17 6.18
N THR A 98 1.06 0.43 5.87
CA THR A 98 -0.32 0.76 6.28
C THR A 98 -0.45 0.91 7.78
N SER A 99 0.28 0.10 8.57
CA SER A 99 0.32 0.23 10.03
C SER A 99 1.01 1.52 10.49
N LEU A 100 2.01 1.98 9.76
CA LEU A 100 2.69 3.26 10.01
C LEU A 100 1.77 4.44 9.67
N CYS A 101 1.01 4.34 8.58
CA CYS A 101 -0.02 5.34 8.25
C CYS A 101 -1.06 5.47 9.36
N ARG A 102 -1.53 4.36 9.96
CA ARG A 102 -2.45 4.40 11.12
C ARG A 102 -1.84 5.08 12.34
N GLN A 103 -0.55 4.89 12.60
CA GLN A 103 0.14 5.56 13.71
C GLN A 103 0.26 7.07 13.43
N ALA A 104 0.68 7.45 12.22
CA ALA A 104 0.77 8.85 11.82
C ALA A 104 -0.60 9.55 11.84
N ALA A 105 -1.66 8.90 11.39
CA ALA A 105 -3.01 9.45 11.43
C ALA A 105 -3.49 9.75 12.87
N LYS A 106 -3.19 8.88 13.84
CA LYS A 106 -3.50 9.14 15.26
C LYS A 106 -2.80 10.40 15.77
N GLU A 107 -1.54 10.62 15.40
CA GLU A 107 -0.80 11.82 15.78
C GLU A 107 -1.38 13.06 15.10
N LEU A 108 -1.70 12.99 13.80
CA LEU A 108 -2.35 14.07 13.06
C LEU A 108 -3.71 14.42 13.66
N ASN A 109 -4.53 13.43 13.96
CA ASN A 109 -5.85 13.61 14.57
C ASN A 109 -5.74 14.31 15.94
N SER A 110 -4.71 14.00 16.74
CA SER A 110 -4.46 14.69 18.01
C SER A 110 -4.10 16.16 17.85
N GLN A 111 -3.62 16.55 16.67
CA GLN A 111 -3.28 17.92 16.29
C GLN A 111 -4.43 18.64 15.54
N GLY A 112 -5.57 17.96 15.36
CA GLY A 112 -6.76 18.53 14.71
C GLY A 112 -6.80 18.32 13.19
N TYR A 113 -5.93 17.48 12.62
CA TYR A 113 -5.96 17.12 11.20
C TYR A 113 -6.64 15.78 10.98
N SER A 114 -7.54 15.69 10.00
CA SER A 114 -8.27 14.48 9.61
C SER A 114 -7.56 13.80 8.44
N ALA A 115 -6.90 12.67 8.72
CA ALA A 115 -6.19 11.90 7.70
C ALA A 115 -7.08 10.81 7.12
N GLU A 116 -7.14 10.72 5.78
CA GLU A 116 -7.68 9.55 5.07
C GLU A 116 -6.57 8.53 4.84
N ILE A 117 -6.84 7.26 5.16
CA ILE A 117 -5.87 6.19 4.97
C ILE A 117 -6.35 5.22 3.91
N ILE A 118 -5.54 5.03 2.89
CA ILE A 118 -5.73 4.03 1.85
C ILE A 118 -4.72 2.89 2.06
N ASP A 119 -5.24 1.67 2.22
CA ASP A 119 -4.48 0.44 2.12
C ASP A 119 -4.50 -0.03 0.66
N LEU A 120 -3.37 0.04 -0.03
CA LEU A 120 -3.35 -0.16 -1.49
C LEU A 120 -3.66 -1.60 -1.90
N LEU A 121 -3.30 -2.59 -1.11
CA LEU A 121 -3.54 -4.04 -1.29
C LEU A 121 -3.03 -4.63 -2.61
N SER A 122 -3.20 -3.93 -3.73
CA SER A 122 -2.80 -4.35 -5.06
C SER A 122 -1.94 -3.27 -5.73
N VAL A 123 -0.73 -3.61 -6.13
CA VAL A 123 0.17 -2.70 -6.83
C VAL A 123 0.12 -2.90 -8.36
N SER A 124 -0.42 -4.03 -8.81
CA SER A 124 -0.73 -4.31 -10.22
C SER A 124 -1.87 -5.34 -10.30
N PRO A 125 -3.05 -4.99 -10.87
CA PRO A 125 -3.46 -3.64 -11.23
C PRO A 125 -3.58 -2.73 -10.00
N MET A 126 -3.37 -1.43 -10.17
CA MET A 126 -3.49 -0.43 -9.11
C MET A 126 -4.86 0.26 -9.18
N ASP A 127 -5.46 0.55 -8.05
CA ASP A 127 -6.74 1.27 -7.94
C ASP A 127 -6.53 2.79 -8.08
N ASN A 128 -6.34 3.23 -9.31
CA ASN A 128 -6.14 4.65 -9.63
C ASN A 128 -7.34 5.50 -9.24
N GLU A 129 -8.55 4.97 -9.37
CA GLU A 129 -9.79 5.70 -9.10
C GLU A 129 -9.91 6.08 -7.62
N THR A 130 -9.67 5.12 -6.72
CA THR A 130 -9.70 5.37 -5.27
C THR A 130 -8.63 6.37 -4.85
N ILE A 131 -7.41 6.26 -5.40
CA ILE A 131 -6.32 7.21 -5.13
C ILE A 131 -6.71 8.62 -5.56
N LEU A 132 -7.14 8.79 -6.79
CA LEU A 132 -7.49 10.11 -7.35
C LEU A 132 -8.70 10.73 -6.65
N ARG A 133 -9.72 9.93 -6.30
CA ARG A 133 -10.88 10.40 -5.55
C ARG A 133 -10.47 10.94 -4.19
N SER A 134 -9.62 10.23 -3.46
CA SER A 134 -9.09 10.66 -2.16
C SER A 134 -8.29 11.96 -2.27
N VAL A 135 -7.33 12.01 -3.21
CA VAL A 135 -6.49 13.20 -3.42
C VAL A 135 -7.32 14.42 -3.80
N LYS A 136 -8.32 14.28 -4.66
CA LYS A 136 -9.23 15.38 -5.03
C LYS A 136 -10.03 15.91 -3.83
N LYS A 137 -10.32 15.06 -2.85
CA LYS A 137 -10.99 15.44 -1.59
C LYS A 137 -10.02 16.12 -0.61
N THR A 138 -8.87 15.51 -0.35
CA THR A 138 -7.95 15.93 0.71
C THR A 138 -6.90 16.95 0.28
N ARG A 139 -6.61 17.04 -1.02
CA ARG A 139 -5.69 17.97 -1.68
C ARG A 139 -4.21 17.82 -1.31
N LYS A 140 -3.88 16.86 -0.46
CA LYS A 140 -2.51 16.54 -0.02
C LYS A 140 -2.35 15.03 0.05
N ILE A 141 -1.16 14.54 -0.32
CA ILE A 141 -0.87 13.11 -0.32
C ILE A 141 0.54 12.82 0.19
N VAL A 142 0.62 11.78 1.03
CA VAL A 142 1.88 11.13 1.42
C VAL A 142 1.77 9.64 1.10
N ILE A 143 2.72 9.13 0.34
CA ILE A 143 2.84 7.70 0.01
C ILE A 143 3.95 7.10 0.88
N VAL A 144 3.60 6.09 1.67
CA VAL A 144 4.53 5.41 2.59
C VAL A 144 4.82 4.01 2.07
N ASP A 145 6.05 3.77 1.68
CA ASP A 145 6.47 2.60 0.93
C ASP A 145 7.79 2.06 1.49
N GLU A 146 7.91 0.77 1.73
CA GLU A 146 9.19 0.14 2.13
C GLU A 146 10.17 0.01 0.98
N ASP A 147 9.73 0.18 -0.27
CA ASP A 147 10.58 0.11 -1.44
C ASP A 147 11.54 1.32 -1.53
N TYR A 148 12.46 1.25 -2.45
CA TYR A 148 13.41 2.32 -2.72
C TYR A 148 12.75 3.49 -3.47
N PRO A 149 13.34 4.71 -3.43
CA PRO A 149 12.70 5.88 -4.04
C PRO A 149 12.73 5.90 -5.58
N ARG A 150 13.49 4.98 -6.21
CA ARG A 150 13.63 4.92 -7.68
C ARG A 150 12.81 3.78 -8.26
N CYS A 151 12.13 4.05 -9.39
CA CYS A 151 11.35 3.04 -10.12
C CYS A 151 10.39 2.27 -9.20
N SER A 152 9.78 2.97 -8.26
CA SER A 152 8.91 2.39 -7.22
C SER A 152 7.45 2.67 -7.49
N VAL A 153 6.57 1.86 -6.90
CA VAL A 153 5.12 2.10 -6.92
C VAL A 153 4.79 3.48 -6.35
N ALA A 154 5.52 3.94 -5.33
CA ALA A 154 5.36 5.31 -4.81
C ALA A 154 5.68 6.38 -5.85
N SER A 155 6.61 6.12 -6.79
CA SER A 155 6.91 7.04 -7.90
C SER A 155 5.78 7.04 -8.92
N ASP A 156 5.20 5.88 -9.24
CA ASP A 156 4.08 5.75 -10.17
C ASP A 156 2.83 6.45 -9.63
N ILE A 157 2.53 6.28 -8.33
CA ILE A 157 1.43 7.01 -7.67
C ILE A 157 1.68 8.52 -7.73
N SER A 158 2.91 8.97 -7.49
CA SER A 158 3.23 10.39 -7.57
C SER A 158 3.08 10.96 -8.98
N ALA A 159 3.44 10.20 -10.00
CA ALA A 159 3.24 10.56 -11.41
C ALA A 159 1.76 10.61 -11.75
N LEU A 160 0.99 9.56 -11.42
CA LEU A 160 -0.46 9.51 -11.60
C LEU A 160 -1.17 10.73 -11.01
N VAL A 161 -0.84 11.08 -9.77
CA VAL A 161 -1.46 12.21 -9.07
C VAL A 161 -1.05 13.55 -9.71
N ALA A 162 0.22 13.68 -10.14
CA ALA A 162 0.68 14.87 -10.82
C ALA A 162 0.06 15.05 -12.21
N GLU A 163 -0.26 13.96 -12.92
CA GLU A 163 -0.88 14.00 -14.24
C GLU A 163 -2.39 14.21 -14.17
N GLU A 164 -3.09 13.55 -13.25
CA GLU A 164 -4.55 13.44 -13.24
C GLU A 164 -5.25 14.28 -12.15
N ALA A 165 -4.49 14.82 -11.21
CA ALA A 165 -5.03 15.58 -10.08
C ALA A 165 -4.23 16.83 -9.72
N PHE A 166 -3.34 17.31 -10.60
CA PHE A 166 -2.47 18.47 -10.34
C PHE A 166 -3.23 19.71 -9.85
N ASP A 167 -4.33 20.05 -10.50
CA ASP A 167 -5.14 21.23 -10.18
C ASP A 167 -5.84 21.17 -8.81
N TYR A 168 -5.86 19.98 -8.19
CA TYR A 168 -6.44 19.78 -6.86
C TYR A 168 -5.40 19.85 -5.75
N LEU A 169 -4.10 19.83 -6.06
CA LEU A 169 -3.05 19.74 -5.06
C LEU A 169 -2.74 21.09 -4.40
N ASP A 170 -2.72 21.10 -3.07
CA ASP A 170 -2.22 22.22 -2.27
C ASP A 170 -0.71 22.11 -1.99
N ALA A 171 -0.11 20.93 -2.18
CA ALA A 171 1.31 20.66 -2.01
C ALA A 171 1.75 19.52 -2.93
N PRO A 172 3.05 19.47 -3.30
CA PRO A 172 3.58 18.36 -4.08
C PRO A 172 3.38 17.01 -3.37
N PRO A 173 3.08 15.91 -4.11
CA PRO A 173 3.06 14.56 -3.54
C PRO A 173 4.36 14.27 -2.78
N ARG A 174 4.24 13.70 -1.59
CA ARG A 174 5.39 13.32 -0.77
C ARG A 174 5.50 11.80 -0.68
N ARG A 175 6.71 11.31 -0.78
CA ARG A 175 7.04 9.90 -0.62
C ARG A 175 7.91 9.72 0.61
N VAL A 176 7.55 8.77 1.45
CA VAL A 176 8.36 8.26 2.56
C VAL A 176 8.77 6.85 2.19
N THR A 177 10.03 6.66 1.87
CA THR A 177 10.58 5.40 1.32
C THR A 177 11.83 4.98 2.09
N SER A 178 12.25 3.74 1.90
CA SER A 178 13.56 3.30 2.36
C SER A 178 14.67 4.10 1.67
N PRO A 179 15.81 4.34 2.34
CA PRO A 179 16.95 4.97 1.67
C PRO A 179 17.48 4.07 0.55
N HIS A 180 18.01 4.66 -0.52
CA HIS A 180 18.55 3.90 -1.66
C HIS A 180 19.93 3.29 -1.32
N THR A 181 19.91 2.35 -0.38
CA THR A 181 21.08 1.62 0.12
C THR A 181 20.74 0.14 0.27
N PRO A 182 21.67 -0.79 0.01
CA PRO A 182 21.45 -2.21 0.28
C PRO A 182 21.06 -2.45 1.75
N VAL A 183 20.17 -3.39 1.98
CA VAL A 183 19.69 -3.77 3.32
C VAL A 183 20.62 -4.83 3.93
#